data_f6762643f4a44b4fbef12a9cbe3be3a3
#
_entry.id   f6762643f4a44b4fbef12a9cbe3be3a3
#
_cell.length_a   1.000
_cell.length_b   1.000
_cell.length_c   1.000
_cell.angle_alpha   90.00
_cell.angle_beta   90.00
_cell.angle_gamma   90.00
#
_symmetry.space_group_name_H-M   'P 1'
#
loop_
_entity.id
_entity.type
_entity.pdbx_description
1 polymer ?
#
loop_
_entity_poly.entity_id
_entity_poly.type
_entity_poly.pdbx_seq_one_letter_code
_entity_poly.pdbx_strand_id
1 'polypeptide(L)'
;MLNKMTRKSLVLSGILLAGICANVVMAQGLAKAQVGNLIKQVEDGTDKFRDYLEKRGDNAKDSNAAKTGQTARGRTATDTQKNNAKARKDALESSLDDLNKSTNRLRRKFDATDTWSTTKKEVENVVEDGRKVNQSLTKGSYGTEAARLWGVLRGGINDLARASGVTPLGA
;
A
#
# COMPACT_ATOMS: atom_id res chain seq x y z
N MET A 1 37.77 -14.12 73.52
CA MET A 1 36.98 -13.01 72.96
C MET A 1 36.66 -13.27 71.55
N LEU A 2 35.40 -13.51 71.23
CA LEU A 2 34.95 -14.09 69.93
C LEU A 2 34.81 -13.02 68.85
N ASN A 3 35.43 -13.28 67.67
CA ASN A 3 35.28 -12.49 66.51
C ASN A 3 34.17 -13.10 65.63
N LYS A 4 33.08 -12.38 65.42
CA LYS A 4 31.96 -12.76 64.55
C LYS A 4 32.38 -12.53 63.09
N MET A 5 32.53 -13.59 62.34
CA MET A 5 32.62 -13.57 60.86
C MET A 5 31.25 -13.36 60.27
N THR A 6 31.06 -12.23 59.59
CA THR A 6 29.92 -11.94 58.74
C THR A 6 30.11 -12.56 57.36
N ARG A 7 29.30 -13.56 57.04
CA ARG A 7 29.23 -14.17 55.70
C ARG A 7 28.50 -13.23 54.74
N LYS A 8 29.24 -12.68 53.78
CA LYS A 8 28.66 -11.97 52.66
C LYS A 8 28.22 -12.99 51.60
N SER A 9 26.91 -13.12 51.43
CA SER A 9 26.30 -13.87 50.35
C SER A 9 26.61 -13.23 49.01
N LEU A 10 27.31 -13.96 48.16
CA LEU A 10 27.54 -13.62 46.75
C LEU A 10 26.30 -14.02 45.99
N VAL A 11 25.46 -13.04 45.61
CA VAL A 11 24.35 -13.26 44.68
C VAL A 11 24.93 -13.27 43.29
N LEU A 12 25.01 -14.47 42.74
CA LEU A 12 25.40 -14.68 41.34
C LEU A 12 24.22 -14.31 40.44
N SER A 13 24.22 -13.09 39.91
CA SER A 13 23.26 -12.68 38.87
C SER A 13 23.56 -13.42 37.58
N GLY A 14 22.78 -14.45 37.34
CA GLY A 14 22.72 -15.12 36.05
C GLY A 14 22.13 -14.18 35.00
N ILE A 15 22.97 -13.60 34.15
CA ILE A 15 22.53 -12.91 32.94
C ILE A 15 22.11 -13.97 31.95
N LEU A 16 20.79 -14.15 31.84
CA LEU A 16 20.18 -14.97 30.79
C LEU A 16 20.38 -14.25 29.45
N LEU A 17 21.40 -14.66 28.70
CA LEU A 17 21.52 -14.30 27.28
C LEU A 17 20.35 -14.94 26.54
N ALA A 18 19.26 -14.20 26.43
CA ALA A 18 18.21 -14.48 25.43
C ALA A 18 18.84 -14.25 24.07
N GLY A 19 19.40 -15.32 23.51
CA GLY A 19 19.98 -15.33 22.17
C GLY A 19 18.92 -14.88 21.17
N ILE A 20 19.26 -13.82 20.46
CA ILE A 20 18.54 -13.28 19.33
C ILE A 20 18.61 -14.31 18.19
N CYS A 21 17.67 -15.25 18.15
CA CYS A 21 17.41 -16.11 16.99
C CYS A 21 16.48 -15.39 16.01
N ALA A 22 16.85 -14.18 15.56
CA ALA A 22 16.02 -13.38 14.66
C ALA A 22 16.35 -13.58 13.17
N ASN A 23 17.19 -14.54 12.78
CA ASN A 23 17.73 -14.60 11.42
C ASN A 23 17.55 -15.91 10.66
N VAL A 24 16.59 -16.76 11.01
CA VAL A 24 16.37 -18.03 10.28
C VAL A 24 14.96 -18.11 9.63
N VAL A 25 14.18 -17.02 9.63
CA VAL A 25 12.81 -17.07 9.07
C VAL A 25 12.75 -16.82 7.55
N MET A 26 13.86 -16.58 6.88
CA MET A 26 13.88 -16.29 5.43
C MET A 26 13.82 -17.52 4.50
N ALA A 27 13.79 -18.73 5.02
CA ALA A 27 13.72 -19.95 4.19
C ALA A 27 12.36 -20.69 4.28
N GLN A 28 11.48 -20.30 5.17
CA GLN A 28 10.11 -20.85 5.21
C GLN A 28 9.18 -19.85 4.57
N GLY A 29 8.57 -20.20 3.44
CA GLY A 29 7.57 -19.38 2.78
C GLY A 29 6.49 -18.94 3.78
N LEU A 30 5.98 -17.71 3.63
CA LEU A 30 4.93 -17.18 4.50
C LEU A 30 3.76 -18.15 4.57
N ALA A 31 3.15 -18.30 5.76
CA ALA A 31 1.94 -19.09 5.92
C ALA A 31 0.80 -18.51 5.04
N LYS A 32 -0.09 -19.37 4.53
CA LYS A 32 -1.22 -18.94 3.69
C LYS A 32 -2.01 -17.78 4.33
N ALA A 33 -2.24 -17.82 5.65
CA ALA A 33 -2.93 -16.75 6.36
C ALA A 33 -2.20 -15.39 6.28
N GLN A 34 -0.87 -15.37 6.33
CA GLN A 34 -0.08 -14.14 6.22
C GLN A 34 -0.19 -13.55 4.81
N VAL A 35 -0.11 -14.38 3.77
CA VAL A 35 -0.32 -13.92 2.39
C VAL A 35 -1.75 -13.44 2.18
N GLY A 36 -2.74 -14.12 2.75
CA GLY A 36 -4.14 -13.69 2.73
C GLY A 36 -4.34 -12.29 3.34
N ASN A 37 -3.62 -11.97 4.41
CA ASN A 37 -3.63 -10.63 5.01
C ASN A 37 -2.99 -9.58 4.10
N LEU A 38 -1.90 -9.91 3.40
CA LEU A 38 -1.27 -9.00 2.43
C LEU A 38 -2.21 -8.70 1.26
N ILE A 39 -2.90 -9.71 0.73
CA ILE A 39 -3.91 -9.52 -0.32
C ILE A 39 -5.01 -8.58 0.19
N LYS A 40 -5.53 -8.81 1.41
CA LYS A 40 -6.54 -7.93 2.02
C LYS A 40 -6.05 -6.50 2.20
N GLN A 41 -4.80 -6.28 2.57
CA GLN A 41 -4.24 -4.93 2.66
C GLN A 41 -4.24 -4.21 1.30
N VAL A 42 -3.97 -4.92 0.21
CA VAL A 42 -4.02 -4.36 -1.14
C VAL A 42 -5.47 -4.04 -1.54
N GLU A 43 -6.42 -4.92 -1.25
CA GLU A 43 -7.86 -4.70 -1.46
C GLU A 43 -8.34 -3.44 -0.72
N ASP A 44 -8.17 -3.42 0.61
CA ASP A 44 -8.59 -2.31 1.47
C ASP A 44 -7.89 -0.98 1.07
N GLY A 45 -6.64 -1.04 0.64
CA GLY A 45 -5.88 0.12 0.18
C GLY A 45 -6.40 0.68 -1.14
N THR A 46 -6.76 -0.20 -2.07
CA THR A 46 -7.34 0.17 -3.36
C THR A 46 -8.71 0.84 -3.18
N ASP A 47 -9.58 0.25 -2.35
CA ASP A 47 -10.90 0.80 -2.06
C ASP A 47 -10.80 2.18 -1.40
N LYS A 48 -9.96 2.34 -0.38
CA LYS A 48 -9.74 3.64 0.28
C LYS A 48 -9.24 4.71 -0.69
N PHE A 49 -8.40 4.33 -1.64
CA PHE A 49 -7.89 5.29 -2.61
C PHE A 49 -8.97 5.70 -3.62
N ARG A 50 -9.79 4.76 -4.09
CA ARG A 50 -10.95 5.04 -4.95
C ARG A 50 -11.95 5.96 -4.27
N ASP A 51 -12.36 5.63 -3.05
CA ASP A 51 -13.26 6.45 -2.23
C ASP A 51 -12.75 7.90 -2.07
N TYR A 52 -11.45 8.05 -1.86
CA TYR A 52 -10.84 9.38 -1.78
C TYR A 52 -10.97 10.16 -3.10
N LEU A 53 -10.72 9.51 -4.24
CA LEU A 53 -10.81 10.17 -5.55
C LEU A 53 -12.25 10.55 -5.90
N GLU A 54 -13.22 9.70 -5.59
CA GLU A 54 -14.64 9.96 -5.78
C GLU A 54 -15.09 11.19 -4.95
N LYS A 55 -14.82 11.19 -3.66
CA LYS A 55 -15.14 12.32 -2.75
C LYS A 55 -14.45 13.61 -3.19
N ARG A 56 -13.20 13.54 -3.65
CA ARG A 56 -12.49 14.70 -4.18
C ARG A 56 -13.12 15.22 -5.47
N GLY A 57 -13.60 14.35 -6.33
CA GLY A 57 -14.32 14.71 -7.56
C GLY A 57 -15.61 15.49 -7.28
N ASP A 58 -16.35 15.07 -6.28
CA ASP A 58 -17.57 15.73 -5.85
C ASP A 58 -17.27 17.11 -5.21
N ASN A 59 -16.33 17.19 -4.29
CA ASN A 59 -15.91 18.45 -3.67
C ASN A 59 -15.34 19.46 -4.70
N ALA A 60 -14.70 18.98 -5.77
CA ALA A 60 -14.23 19.86 -6.85
C ALA A 60 -15.38 20.44 -7.67
N LYS A 61 -16.47 19.70 -7.85
CA LYS A 61 -17.71 20.19 -8.49
C LYS A 61 -18.39 21.24 -7.62
N ASP A 62 -18.52 21.00 -6.33
CA ASP A 62 -19.16 21.91 -5.38
C ASP A 62 -18.35 23.23 -5.21
N SER A 63 -17.03 23.15 -5.16
CA SER A 63 -16.16 24.33 -5.07
C SER A 63 -16.21 25.20 -6.33
N ASN A 64 -16.46 24.62 -7.49
CA ASN A 64 -16.66 25.37 -8.74
C ASN A 64 -18.04 26.05 -8.80
N ALA A 65 -19.08 25.44 -8.24
CA ALA A 65 -20.41 26.04 -8.13
C ALA A 65 -20.42 27.28 -7.20
N ALA A 66 -19.65 27.21 -6.10
CA ALA A 66 -19.53 28.34 -5.16
C ALA A 66 -18.69 29.52 -5.67
N LYS A 67 -17.84 29.31 -6.68
CA LYS A 67 -16.93 30.35 -7.25
C LYS A 67 -17.53 31.17 -8.40
N THR A 68 -18.76 30.89 -8.81
CA THR A 68 -19.42 31.63 -9.91
C THR A 68 -19.82 33.07 -9.53
N GLY A 69 -19.53 33.52 -8.31
CA GLY A 69 -19.87 34.86 -7.80
C GLY A 69 -18.69 35.83 -7.60
N GLN A 70 -17.45 35.43 -7.83
CA GLN A 70 -16.29 36.33 -7.68
C GLN A 70 -15.52 36.50 -8.98
N THR A 71 -15.68 37.65 -9.59
CA THR A 71 -14.82 38.18 -10.65
C THR A 71 -13.40 38.39 -10.11
N ALA A 72 -12.59 37.34 -10.06
CA ALA A 72 -11.16 37.46 -9.94
C ALA A 72 -10.57 37.44 -11.35
N ARG A 73 -9.81 38.48 -11.70
CA ARG A 73 -8.87 38.51 -12.82
C ARG A 73 -7.86 37.38 -12.70
N GLY A 74 -8.27 36.17 -12.88
CA GLY A 74 -7.44 34.95 -12.80
C GLY A 74 -7.66 34.16 -14.07
N ARG A 75 -6.60 33.88 -14.78
CA ARG A 75 -6.47 33.09 -15.99
C ARG A 75 -7.54 31.99 -16.06
N THR A 76 -8.50 32.17 -16.93
CA THR A 76 -9.42 31.10 -17.34
C THR A 76 -8.55 29.96 -17.84
N ALA A 77 -8.58 28.81 -17.12
CA ALA A 77 -7.91 27.61 -17.63
C ALA A 77 -8.47 27.36 -19.04
N THR A 78 -7.63 27.30 -20.03
CA THR A 78 -8.05 27.06 -21.41
C THR A 78 -8.78 25.71 -21.46
N ASP A 79 -9.74 25.54 -22.34
CA ASP A 79 -10.48 24.27 -22.49
C ASP A 79 -9.53 23.09 -22.67
N THR A 80 -8.38 23.29 -23.30
CA THR A 80 -7.30 22.32 -23.42
C THR A 80 -6.74 21.89 -22.04
N GLN A 81 -6.55 22.82 -21.09
CA GLN A 81 -6.06 22.48 -19.73
C GLN A 81 -7.09 21.69 -18.93
N LYS A 82 -8.37 22.03 -19.08
CA LYS A 82 -9.48 21.28 -18.44
C LYS A 82 -9.60 19.87 -19.02
N ASN A 83 -9.53 19.73 -20.32
CA ASN A 83 -9.58 18.43 -21.00
C ASN A 83 -8.40 17.53 -20.61
N ASN A 84 -7.19 18.10 -20.51
CA ASN A 84 -6.00 17.38 -20.07
C ASN A 84 -6.09 16.94 -18.61
N ALA A 85 -6.67 17.78 -17.73
CA ALA A 85 -6.87 17.44 -16.33
C ALA A 85 -7.90 16.30 -16.18
N LYS A 86 -8.99 16.35 -16.94
CA LYS A 86 -10.00 15.29 -17.00
C LYS A 86 -9.39 13.97 -17.51
N ALA A 87 -8.69 13.99 -18.64
CA ALA A 87 -8.07 12.79 -19.21
C ALA A 87 -7.08 12.13 -18.24
N ARG A 88 -6.33 12.92 -17.45
CA ARG A 88 -5.44 12.38 -16.40
C ARG A 88 -6.20 11.72 -15.25
N LYS A 89 -7.32 12.33 -14.83
CA LYS A 89 -8.21 11.74 -13.80
C LYS A 89 -8.78 10.42 -14.30
N ASP A 90 -9.36 10.41 -15.49
CA ASP A 90 -9.95 9.21 -16.10
C ASP A 90 -8.90 8.08 -16.25
N ALA A 91 -7.65 8.43 -16.60
CA ALA A 91 -6.56 7.47 -16.69
C ALA A 91 -6.16 6.87 -15.33
N LEU A 92 -6.16 7.66 -14.25
CA LEU A 92 -5.89 7.17 -12.90
C LEU A 92 -7.02 6.26 -12.41
N GLU A 93 -8.28 6.66 -12.59
CA GLU A 93 -9.44 5.87 -12.22
C GLU A 93 -9.45 4.52 -12.96
N SER A 94 -9.18 4.52 -14.26
CA SER A 94 -9.04 3.29 -15.05
C SER A 94 -7.91 2.39 -14.55
N SER A 95 -6.76 2.96 -14.18
CA SER A 95 -5.63 2.18 -13.64
C SER A 95 -5.96 1.54 -12.29
N LEU A 96 -6.73 2.24 -11.44
CA LEU A 96 -7.19 1.70 -10.15
C LEU A 96 -8.26 0.62 -10.33
N ASP A 97 -9.12 0.75 -11.33
CA ASP A 97 -10.09 -0.30 -11.68
C ASP A 97 -9.39 -1.57 -12.18
N ASP A 98 -8.33 -1.44 -12.97
CA ASP A 98 -7.54 -2.58 -13.42
C ASP A 98 -6.82 -3.24 -12.25
N LEU A 99 -6.23 -2.46 -11.33
CA LEU A 99 -5.62 -2.97 -10.10
C LEU A 99 -6.66 -3.71 -9.24
N ASN A 100 -7.84 -3.16 -9.06
CA ASN A 100 -8.93 -3.82 -8.34
C ASN A 100 -9.31 -5.17 -8.98
N LYS A 101 -9.47 -5.19 -10.31
CA LYS A 101 -9.79 -6.43 -11.05
C LYS A 101 -8.69 -7.49 -10.90
N SER A 102 -7.41 -7.10 -10.99
CA SER A 102 -6.29 -8.04 -10.82
C SER A 102 -6.20 -8.54 -9.39
N THR A 103 -6.41 -7.70 -8.38
CA THR A 103 -6.42 -8.08 -6.96
C THR A 103 -7.60 -9.03 -6.64
N ASN A 104 -8.79 -8.74 -7.15
CA ASN A 104 -9.94 -9.63 -7.01
C ASN A 104 -9.74 -10.99 -7.70
N ARG A 105 -9.02 -11.03 -8.83
CA ARG A 105 -8.65 -12.29 -9.51
C ARG A 105 -7.66 -13.07 -8.67
N LEU A 106 -6.65 -12.39 -8.11
CA LEU A 106 -5.70 -12.98 -7.20
C LEU A 106 -6.42 -13.58 -5.98
N ARG A 107 -7.33 -12.85 -5.34
CA ARG A 107 -8.12 -13.33 -4.19
C ARG A 107 -8.85 -14.61 -4.53
N ARG A 108 -9.62 -14.64 -5.60
CA ARG A 108 -10.36 -15.84 -6.02
C ARG A 108 -9.46 -17.05 -6.25
N LYS A 109 -8.31 -16.86 -6.90
CA LYS A 109 -7.35 -17.96 -7.11
C LYS A 109 -6.69 -18.41 -5.83
N PHE A 110 -6.31 -17.45 -4.98
CA PHE A 110 -5.72 -17.73 -3.68
C PHE A 110 -6.65 -18.54 -2.78
N ASP A 111 -7.92 -18.19 -2.73
CA ASP A 111 -8.93 -18.90 -1.93
C ASP A 111 -9.22 -20.31 -2.48
N ALA A 112 -9.13 -20.49 -3.79
CA ALA A 112 -9.38 -21.76 -4.48
C ALA A 112 -8.20 -22.74 -4.43
N THR A 113 -7.02 -22.37 -3.91
CA THR A 113 -5.84 -23.22 -3.89
C THR A 113 -5.31 -23.47 -2.47
N ASP A 114 -4.84 -24.67 -2.19
CA ASP A 114 -4.10 -24.97 -0.97
C ASP A 114 -2.64 -24.52 -1.05
N THR A 115 -2.08 -24.46 -2.24
CA THR A 115 -0.71 -24.06 -2.52
C THR A 115 -0.67 -22.66 -3.10
N TRP A 116 -0.61 -21.64 -2.23
CA TRP A 116 -0.67 -20.23 -2.63
C TRP A 116 0.46 -19.81 -3.58
N SER A 117 1.61 -20.48 -3.59
CA SER A 117 2.71 -20.21 -4.51
C SER A 117 2.32 -20.33 -6.00
N THR A 118 1.24 -21.05 -6.30
CA THR A 118 0.69 -21.15 -7.65
C THR A 118 0.04 -19.86 -8.14
N THR A 119 -0.20 -18.89 -7.25
CA THR A 119 -0.78 -17.57 -7.59
C THR A 119 0.25 -16.52 -8.00
N LYS A 120 1.52 -16.89 -8.17
CA LYS A 120 2.60 -15.97 -8.52
C LYS A 120 2.27 -15.12 -9.74
N LYS A 121 1.66 -15.71 -10.77
CA LYS A 121 1.27 -14.98 -12.00
C LYS A 121 0.23 -13.88 -11.73
N GLU A 122 -0.70 -14.13 -10.82
CA GLU A 122 -1.69 -13.15 -10.42
C GLU A 122 -1.06 -12.00 -9.63
N VAL A 123 -0.06 -12.29 -8.78
CA VAL A 123 0.72 -11.25 -8.09
C VAL A 123 1.52 -10.41 -9.08
N GLU A 124 2.12 -11.00 -10.11
CA GLU A 124 2.78 -10.25 -11.19
C GLU A 124 1.81 -9.26 -11.86
N ASN A 125 0.57 -9.69 -12.13
CA ASN A 125 -0.45 -8.81 -12.72
C ASN A 125 -0.82 -7.65 -11.77
N VAL A 126 -0.98 -7.91 -10.47
CA VAL A 126 -1.22 -6.87 -9.45
C VAL A 126 -0.06 -5.85 -9.42
N VAL A 127 1.18 -6.32 -9.46
CA VAL A 127 2.36 -5.44 -9.51
C VAL A 127 2.37 -4.61 -10.80
N GLU A 128 2.05 -5.20 -11.95
CA GLU A 128 2.01 -4.47 -13.23
C GLU A 128 0.93 -3.38 -13.23
N ASP A 129 -0.27 -3.69 -12.74
CA ASP A 129 -1.33 -2.70 -12.63
C ASP A 129 -0.98 -1.61 -11.60
N GLY A 130 -0.30 -1.96 -10.50
CA GLY A 130 0.29 -0.99 -9.58
C GLY A 130 1.30 -0.04 -10.27
N ARG A 131 2.11 -0.51 -11.22
CA ARG A 131 2.99 0.36 -12.02
C ARG A 131 2.21 1.38 -12.84
N LYS A 132 1.07 0.97 -13.45
CA LYS A 132 0.19 1.86 -14.21
C LYS A 132 -0.41 2.95 -13.30
N VAL A 133 -0.85 2.59 -12.09
CA VAL A 133 -1.31 3.56 -11.09
C VAL A 133 -0.21 4.56 -10.75
N ASN A 134 1.00 4.09 -10.46
CA ASN A 134 2.15 4.96 -10.18
C ASN A 134 2.45 5.93 -11.33
N GLN A 135 2.43 5.44 -12.57
CA GLN A 135 2.63 6.28 -13.76
C GLN A 135 1.52 7.32 -13.93
N SER A 136 0.27 6.97 -13.64
CA SER A 136 -0.86 7.89 -13.73
C SER A 136 -0.78 8.98 -12.68
N LEU A 137 -0.34 8.64 -11.46
CA LEU A 137 -0.13 9.59 -10.36
C LEU A 137 0.97 10.60 -10.68
N THR A 138 2.07 10.18 -11.28
CA THR A 138 3.19 11.08 -11.64
C THR A 138 2.83 12.09 -12.73
N LYS A 139 1.82 11.79 -13.54
CA LYS A 139 1.34 12.68 -14.61
C LYS A 139 0.34 13.74 -14.13
N GLY A 140 -0.13 13.65 -12.89
CA GLY A 140 -1.15 14.52 -12.32
C GLY A 140 -0.79 15.12 -10.97
N SER A 141 -1.55 16.13 -10.53
CA SER A 141 -1.44 16.70 -9.18
C SER A 141 -2.68 16.33 -8.37
N TYR A 142 -2.58 15.28 -7.58
CA TYR A 142 -3.69 14.72 -6.82
C TYR A 142 -3.67 15.10 -5.32
N GLY A 143 -2.63 15.84 -4.89
CA GLY A 143 -2.48 16.31 -3.51
C GLY A 143 -1.77 15.33 -2.59
N THR A 144 -1.44 15.81 -1.39
CA THR A 144 -0.64 15.07 -0.39
C THR A 144 -1.34 13.82 0.11
N GLU A 145 -2.66 13.87 0.26
CA GLU A 145 -3.43 12.70 0.73
C GLU A 145 -3.45 11.57 -0.30
N ALA A 146 -3.57 11.88 -1.59
CA ALA A 146 -3.42 10.86 -2.63
C ALA A 146 -2.03 10.22 -2.60
N ALA A 147 -0.99 11.03 -2.41
CA ALA A 147 0.39 10.52 -2.29
C ALA A 147 0.55 9.61 -1.05
N ARG A 148 -0.06 9.99 0.08
CA ARG A 148 -0.06 9.18 1.31
C ARG A 148 -0.77 7.84 1.11
N LEU A 149 -1.98 7.87 0.56
CA LEU A 149 -2.77 6.65 0.30
C LEU A 149 -2.06 5.72 -0.67
N TRP A 150 -1.49 6.28 -1.74
CA TRP A 150 -0.64 5.53 -2.66
C TRP A 150 0.58 4.92 -1.98
N GLY A 151 1.25 5.66 -1.12
CA GLY A 151 2.40 5.15 -0.36
C GLY A 151 2.07 3.91 0.44
N VAL A 152 0.92 3.89 1.13
CA VAL A 152 0.43 2.73 1.90
C VAL A 152 0.08 1.56 0.97
N LEU A 153 -0.68 1.81 -0.09
CA LEU A 153 -1.07 0.79 -1.06
C LEU A 153 0.15 0.18 -1.77
N ARG A 154 1.09 1.01 -2.22
CA ARG A 154 2.35 0.58 -2.83
C ARG A 154 3.18 -0.29 -1.87
N GLY A 155 3.22 0.07 -0.59
CA GLY A 155 3.83 -0.74 0.45
C GLY A 155 3.24 -2.15 0.49
N GLY A 156 1.93 -2.27 0.59
CA GLY A 156 1.22 -3.56 0.57
C GLY A 156 1.48 -4.39 -0.69
N ILE A 157 1.47 -3.76 -1.87
CA ILE A 157 1.80 -4.44 -3.14
C ILE A 157 3.24 -4.94 -3.13
N ASN A 158 4.19 -4.15 -2.63
CA ASN A 158 5.59 -4.53 -2.55
C ASN A 158 5.82 -5.70 -1.56
N ASP A 159 5.13 -5.71 -0.43
CA ASP A 159 5.22 -6.80 0.54
C ASP A 159 4.64 -8.10 -0.04
N LEU A 160 3.51 -8.02 -0.72
CA LEU A 160 2.91 -9.14 -1.44
C LEU A 160 3.85 -9.68 -2.55
N ALA A 161 4.48 -8.79 -3.31
CA ALA A 161 5.45 -9.14 -4.34
C ALA A 161 6.65 -9.90 -3.76
N ARG A 162 7.25 -9.36 -2.67
CA ARG A 162 8.38 -10.02 -1.97
C ARG A 162 7.98 -11.38 -1.45
N ALA A 163 6.82 -11.51 -0.82
CA ALA A 163 6.29 -12.77 -0.31
C ALA A 163 6.17 -13.83 -1.41
N SER A 164 5.86 -13.41 -2.63
CA SER A 164 5.63 -14.29 -3.79
C SER A 164 6.85 -14.47 -4.68
N GLY A 165 8.00 -13.90 -4.32
CA GLY A 165 9.21 -13.94 -5.15
C GLY A 165 9.03 -13.21 -6.50
N VAL A 166 8.23 -12.14 -6.49
CA VAL A 166 8.01 -11.24 -7.64
C VAL A 166 8.79 -9.94 -7.40
N THR A 167 9.30 -9.35 -8.47
CA THR A 167 10.01 -8.07 -8.39
C THR A 167 9.04 -6.95 -7.97
N PRO A 168 9.31 -6.23 -6.86
CA PRO A 168 8.45 -5.15 -6.40
C PRO A 168 8.36 -3.98 -7.38
N LEU A 169 7.42 -3.05 -7.10
CA LEU A 169 7.21 -1.82 -7.89
C LEU A 169 8.41 -0.87 -7.95
N GLY A 170 9.39 -1.06 -7.08
CA GLY A 170 10.46 -0.09 -6.89
C GLY A 170 10.13 0.96 -5.83
N ALA A 171 11.14 1.76 -5.47
CA ALA A 171 11.04 2.81 -4.48
C ALA A 171 10.35 4.06 -5.04
#